data_5790f54d28a5abd3280cd3996d36f619
#
_entry.id   5790f54d28a5abd3280cd3996d36f619
#
_cell.length_a   1.000
_cell.length_b   1.000
_cell.length_c   1.000
_cell.angle_alpha   90.00
_cell.angle_beta   90.00
_cell.angle_gamma   90.00
#
_symmetry.space_group_name_H-M   'P 1'
#
loop_
_entity.id
_entity.type
_entity.pdbx_description
1 polymer ?
#
loop_
_entity_poly.entity_id
_entity_poly.type
_entity_poly.pdbx_seq_one_letter_code
_entity_poly.pdbx_strand_id
1 'polypeptide(L)'
;MKKFMVLYMASPADFEKAMKASPDQHKKGMDAWMKCTSKHKKSLVDGGGPLGKTKRVDAKGASNTKNGVGGYSIVQAQSHDAAAKMFGKDHPHLQMMPGAWIEIVEIMPMPDIVT
;
A
#
# COMPACT_ATOMS: atom_id res chain seq x y z
N MET A 1 17.30 11.37 3.59
CA MET A 1 16.70 10.03 3.59
C MET A 1 16.08 9.71 2.24
N LYS A 2 16.02 8.44 1.90
CA LYS A 2 15.37 7.99 0.69
C LYS A 2 13.88 7.82 0.90
N LYS A 3 13.10 7.97 -0.16
CA LYS A 3 11.65 7.76 -0.14
C LYS A 3 11.28 6.44 -0.79
N PHE A 4 10.26 5.80 -0.25
CA PHE A 4 9.79 4.50 -0.73
C PHE A 4 8.28 4.52 -0.85
N MET A 5 7.78 3.97 -1.96
CA MET A 5 6.35 3.74 -2.12
C MET A 5 6.02 2.35 -1.56
N VAL A 6 5.09 2.32 -0.63
CA VAL A 6 4.61 1.07 -0.03
C VAL A 6 3.32 0.70 -0.71
N LEU A 7 3.29 -0.50 -1.29
CA LEU A 7 2.11 -1.02 -1.97
C LEU A 7 1.55 -2.19 -1.17
N TYR A 8 0.28 -2.08 -0.80
CA TYR A 8 -0.42 -3.11 -0.05
C TYR A 8 -1.13 -4.02 -1.04
N MET A 9 -0.60 -5.24 -1.19
CA MET A 9 -0.92 -6.15 -2.28
C MET A 9 -1.73 -7.35 -1.80
N ALA A 10 -2.65 -7.79 -2.63
CA ALA A 10 -3.34 -9.06 -2.47
C ALA A 10 -3.93 -9.46 -3.83
N SER A 11 -4.40 -10.69 -3.97
CA SER A 11 -5.11 -11.06 -5.20
C SER A 11 -6.43 -10.29 -5.30
N PRO A 12 -6.92 -10.01 -6.52
CA PRO A 12 -8.23 -9.39 -6.68
C PRO A 12 -9.35 -10.15 -5.97
N ALA A 13 -9.28 -11.48 -5.96
CA ALA A 13 -10.28 -12.31 -5.27
C ALA A 13 -10.27 -12.07 -3.75
N ASP A 14 -9.07 -11.92 -3.17
CA ASP A 14 -8.95 -11.65 -1.73
C ASP A 14 -9.48 -10.27 -1.37
N PHE A 15 -9.26 -9.26 -2.23
CA PHE A 15 -9.84 -7.94 -2.02
C PHE A 15 -11.35 -7.96 -2.09
N GLU A 16 -11.93 -8.73 -3.01
CA GLU A 16 -13.38 -8.88 -3.12
C GLU A 16 -13.96 -9.50 -1.85
N LYS A 17 -13.29 -10.50 -1.29
CA LYS A 17 -13.69 -11.09 0.00
C LYS A 17 -13.63 -10.08 1.14
N ALA A 18 -12.56 -9.28 1.19
CA ALA A 18 -12.38 -8.27 2.23
C ALA A 18 -13.47 -7.21 2.17
N MET A 19 -13.92 -6.84 0.98
CA MET A 19 -15.00 -5.88 0.80
C MET A 19 -16.34 -6.37 1.35
N LYS A 20 -16.52 -7.69 1.44
CA LYS A 20 -17.73 -8.31 1.97
C LYS A 20 -17.72 -8.50 3.48
N ALA A 21 -16.63 -8.09 4.14
CA ALA A 21 -16.51 -8.19 5.59
C ALA A 21 -17.56 -7.33 6.28
N SER A 22 -17.92 -7.68 7.52
CA SER A 22 -18.90 -6.93 8.29
C SER A 22 -18.38 -5.53 8.63
N PRO A 23 -19.29 -4.56 8.91
CA PRO A 23 -18.87 -3.24 9.38
C PRO A 23 -17.98 -3.29 10.61
N ASP A 24 -18.22 -4.23 11.53
CA ASP A 24 -17.40 -4.38 12.73
C ASP A 24 -15.98 -4.82 12.38
N GLN A 25 -15.84 -5.73 11.41
CA GLN A 25 -14.52 -6.18 10.93
C GLN A 25 -13.77 -5.06 10.24
N HIS A 26 -14.47 -4.26 9.42
CA HIS A 26 -13.88 -3.08 8.77
C HIS A 26 -13.38 -2.07 9.79
N LYS A 27 -14.17 -1.84 10.85
CA LYS A 27 -13.77 -0.90 11.91
C LYS A 27 -12.55 -1.39 12.66
N LYS A 28 -12.49 -2.68 13.02
CA LYS A 28 -11.33 -3.27 13.70
C LYS A 28 -10.08 -3.16 12.83
N GLY A 29 -10.22 -3.39 11.53
CA GLY A 29 -9.13 -3.25 10.57
C GLY A 29 -8.61 -1.84 10.51
N MET A 30 -9.50 -0.86 10.44
CA MET A 30 -9.15 0.55 10.40
C MET A 30 -8.43 0.97 11.68
N ASP A 31 -8.94 0.56 12.85
CA ASP A 31 -8.33 0.88 14.14
C ASP A 31 -6.91 0.30 14.23
N ALA A 32 -6.73 -0.95 13.81
CA ALA A 32 -5.41 -1.59 13.80
C ALA A 32 -4.46 -0.87 12.85
N TRP A 33 -4.96 -0.46 11.69
CA TRP A 33 -4.18 0.29 10.70
C TRP A 33 -3.70 1.62 11.26
N MET A 34 -4.59 2.36 11.91
CA MET A 34 -4.26 3.66 12.50
C MET A 34 -3.21 3.52 13.61
N LYS A 35 -3.31 2.47 14.43
CA LYS A 35 -2.30 2.19 15.46
C LYS A 35 -0.94 1.91 14.84
N CYS A 36 -0.89 1.11 13.78
CA CYS A 36 0.34 0.79 13.09
C CYS A 36 0.96 2.05 12.47
N THR A 37 0.14 2.87 11.83
CA THR A 37 0.57 4.13 11.22
C THR A 37 1.16 5.06 12.28
N SER A 38 0.57 5.14 13.45
CA SER A 38 1.04 5.98 14.55
C SER A 38 2.44 5.59 15.02
N LYS A 39 2.79 4.31 14.98
CA LYS A 39 4.13 3.83 15.36
C LYS A 39 5.23 4.37 14.45
N HIS A 40 4.90 4.66 13.20
CA HIS A 40 5.86 5.08 12.18
C HIS A 40 5.60 6.52 11.70
N LYS A 41 4.93 7.31 12.51
CA LYS A 41 4.52 8.66 12.15
C LYS A 41 5.66 9.53 11.64
N LYS A 42 6.85 9.44 12.26
CA LYS A 42 8.01 10.24 11.86
C LYS A 42 8.57 9.86 10.50
N SER A 43 8.35 8.63 10.08
CA SER A 43 8.83 8.13 8.79
C SER A 43 7.80 8.27 7.67
N LEU A 44 6.57 8.61 8.02
CA LEU A 44 5.47 8.71 7.07
C LEU A 44 5.54 10.05 6.33
N VAL A 45 5.71 9.99 5.00
CA VAL A 45 5.70 11.17 4.11
C VAL A 45 4.28 11.45 3.64
N ASP A 46 3.57 10.39 3.22
CA ASP A 46 2.20 10.46 2.76
C ASP A 46 1.48 9.20 3.21
N GLY A 47 0.41 9.37 3.97
CA GLY A 47 -0.39 8.24 4.44
C GLY A 47 -1.10 7.49 3.33
N GLY A 48 -1.24 8.10 2.17
CA GLY A 48 -1.89 7.49 1.03
C GLY A 48 -3.34 7.15 1.29
N GLY A 49 -3.78 6.02 0.77
CA GLY A 49 -5.14 5.58 0.98
C GLY A 49 -5.44 4.27 0.25
N PRO A 50 -6.63 3.74 0.45
CA PRO A 50 -7.09 2.58 -0.31
C PRO A 50 -7.28 2.96 -1.77
N LEU A 51 -6.98 2.00 -2.65
CA LEU A 51 -7.11 2.17 -4.09
C LEU A 51 -8.28 1.32 -4.59
N GLY A 52 -9.04 1.87 -5.51
CA GLY A 52 -10.24 1.25 -6.04
C GLY A 52 -10.09 0.76 -7.46
N LYS A 53 -11.09 1.04 -8.28
CA LYS A 53 -11.18 0.56 -9.67
C LYS A 53 -9.98 1.01 -10.49
N THR A 54 -9.54 0.13 -11.39
CA THR A 54 -8.38 0.36 -12.23
C THR A 54 -8.77 0.37 -13.70
N LYS A 55 -8.23 1.32 -14.44
CA LYS A 55 -8.28 1.33 -15.89
C LYS A 55 -6.86 1.19 -16.42
N ARG A 56 -6.72 0.36 -17.43
CA ARG A 56 -5.47 0.21 -18.16
C ARG A 56 -5.52 1.03 -19.42
N VAL A 57 -4.49 1.81 -19.68
CA VAL A 57 -4.35 2.57 -20.90
C VAL A 57 -3.09 2.10 -21.63
N ASP A 58 -3.24 1.70 -22.87
CA ASP A 58 -2.13 1.32 -23.73
C ASP A 58 -2.28 1.97 -25.10
N ALA A 59 -1.41 1.62 -26.05
CA ALA A 59 -1.43 2.21 -27.38
C ALA A 59 -2.75 1.98 -28.13
N LYS A 60 -3.54 1.00 -27.72
CA LYS A 60 -4.82 0.65 -28.34
C LYS A 60 -6.02 1.36 -27.67
N GLY A 61 -5.80 2.01 -26.54
CA GLY A 61 -6.83 2.73 -25.82
C GLY A 61 -6.96 2.32 -24.37
N ALA A 62 -8.08 2.66 -23.75
CA ALA A 62 -8.35 2.41 -22.34
C ALA A 62 -9.26 1.19 -22.17
N SER A 63 -9.02 0.41 -21.13
CA SER A 63 -9.85 -0.75 -20.79
C SER A 63 -9.93 -0.90 -19.28
N ASN A 64 -11.00 -1.56 -18.83
CA ASN A 64 -11.11 -1.91 -17.42
C ASN A 64 -10.20 -3.07 -17.10
N THR A 65 -9.56 -3.04 -15.92
CA THR A 65 -8.70 -4.11 -15.49
C THR A 65 -8.75 -4.25 -13.97
N LYS A 66 -8.17 -5.33 -13.47
CA LYS A 66 -7.98 -5.53 -12.04
C LYS A 66 -6.51 -5.87 -11.82
N ASN A 67 -5.98 -5.42 -10.69
CA ASN A 67 -4.62 -5.76 -10.29
C ASN A 67 -4.59 -6.03 -8.78
N GLY A 68 -3.43 -6.39 -8.28
CA GLY A 68 -3.25 -6.73 -6.87
C GLY A 68 -2.95 -5.55 -5.95
N VAL A 69 -3.02 -4.31 -6.43
CA VAL A 69 -2.71 -3.14 -5.61
C VAL A 69 -3.96 -2.66 -4.91
N GLY A 70 -3.99 -2.77 -3.58
CA GLY A 70 -5.16 -2.37 -2.79
C GLY A 70 -5.00 -1.06 -2.03
N GLY A 71 -3.79 -0.53 -1.96
CA GLY A 71 -3.54 0.74 -1.28
C GLY A 71 -2.08 1.13 -1.39
N TYR A 72 -1.76 2.33 -0.94
CA TYR A 72 -0.39 2.81 -0.94
C TYR A 72 -0.13 3.76 0.23
N SER A 73 1.15 3.90 0.57
CA SER A 73 1.65 4.99 1.40
C SER A 73 3.07 5.31 0.95
N ILE A 74 3.61 6.45 1.39
CA ILE A 74 4.97 6.84 1.08
C ILE A 74 5.68 7.06 2.40
N VAL A 75 6.82 6.39 2.58
CA VAL A 75 7.65 6.49 3.78
C VAL A 75 9.06 6.95 3.41
N GLN A 76 9.80 7.43 4.39
CA GLN A 76 11.22 7.74 4.24
C GLN A 76 12.03 6.89 5.21
N ALA A 77 13.21 6.49 4.79
CA ALA A 77 14.11 5.68 5.61
C ALA A 77 15.55 5.84 5.11
N GLN A 78 16.50 5.42 5.94
CA GLN A 78 17.93 5.48 5.63
C GLN A 78 18.31 4.56 4.47
N SER A 79 17.63 3.41 4.39
CA SER A 79 17.91 2.39 3.38
C SER A 79 16.64 1.62 3.02
N HIS A 80 16.72 0.87 1.93
CA HIS A 80 15.64 -0.01 1.50
C HIS A 80 15.32 -1.06 2.59
N ASP A 81 16.36 -1.63 3.18
CA ASP A 81 16.18 -2.61 4.27
C ASP A 81 15.51 -1.99 5.49
N ALA A 82 15.88 -0.76 5.84
CA ALA A 82 15.26 -0.05 6.95
C ALA A 82 13.78 0.21 6.68
N ALA A 83 13.43 0.57 5.46
CA ALA A 83 12.03 0.76 5.07
C ALA A 83 11.25 -0.56 5.18
N ALA A 84 11.83 -1.66 4.70
CA ALA A 84 11.18 -2.97 4.76
C ALA A 84 10.94 -3.44 6.19
N LYS A 85 11.85 -3.15 7.11
CA LYS A 85 11.72 -3.52 8.51
C LYS A 85 10.56 -2.83 9.24
N MET A 86 10.06 -1.73 8.69
CA MET A 86 8.89 -1.06 9.26
C MET A 86 7.61 -1.87 9.07
N PHE A 87 7.64 -2.85 8.17
CA PHE A 87 6.48 -3.66 7.80
C PHE A 87 6.81 -5.13 8.03
N GLY A 88 6.25 -5.71 9.07
CA GLY A 88 6.46 -7.09 9.42
C GLY A 88 5.17 -7.90 9.39
N LYS A 89 5.29 -9.17 9.73
CA LYS A 89 4.14 -10.10 9.75
C LYS A 89 2.99 -9.63 10.65
N ASP A 90 3.26 -8.75 11.59
CA ASP A 90 2.23 -8.21 12.50
C ASP A 90 1.46 -7.04 11.90
N HIS A 91 1.82 -6.60 10.69
CA HIS A 91 1.10 -5.50 10.04
C HIS A 91 -0.35 -5.91 9.76
N PRO A 92 -1.33 -5.01 10.00
CA PRO A 92 -2.75 -5.34 9.82
C PRO A 92 -3.08 -5.89 8.45
N HIS A 93 -2.46 -5.39 7.38
CA HIS A 93 -2.69 -5.88 6.02
C HIS A 93 -2.38 -7.37 5.90
N LEU A 94 -1.28 -7.82 6.52
CA LEU A 94 -0.85 -9.21 6.46
C LEU A 94 -1.67 -10.10 7.39
N GLN A 95 -2.15 -9.55 8.50
CA GLN A 95 -2.94 -10.30 9.47
C GLN A 95 -4.38 -10.54 8.98
N MET A 96 -4.97 -9.58 8.29
CA MET A 96 -6.36 -9.61 7.90
C MET A 96 -6.63 -10.35 6.59
N MET A 97 -5.62 -10.46 5.72
CA MET A 97 -5.75 -11.14 4.43
C MET A 97 -4.65 -12.18 4.26
N PRO A 98 -4.93 -13.45 4.58
CA PRO A 98 -3.96 -14.53 4.33
C PRO A 98 -3.57 -14.56 2.86
N GLY A 99 -2.27 -14.65 2.60
CA GLY A 99 -1.75 -14.59 1.23
C GLY A 99 -1.43 -13.20 0.73
N ALA A 100 -1.80 -12.15 1.47
CA ALA A 100 -1.43 -10.77 1.12
C ALA A 100 0.06 -10.52 1.34
N TRP A 101 0.58 -9.51 0.68
CA TRP A 101 1.97 -9.10 0.84
C TRP A 101 2.11 -7.58 0.71
N ILE A 102 3.28 -7.07 1.04
CA ILE A 102 3.59 -5.65 0.94
C ILE A 102 4.84 -5.51 0.08
N GLU A 103 4.78 -4.62 -0.91
CA GLU A 103 5.95 -4.30 -1.74
C GLU A 103 6.47 -2.92 -1.37
N ILE A 104 7.77 -2.82 -1.21
CA ILE A 104 8.45 -1.57 -0.86
C ILE A 104 9.29 -1.16 -2.08
N VAL A 105 8.86 -0.13 -2.78
CA VAL A 105 9.47 0.29 -4.04
C VAL A 105 10.23 1.60 -3.83
N GLU A 106 11.52 1.61 -4.15
CA GLU A 106 12.31 2.82 -4.03
C GLU A 106 11.82 3.88 -5.04
N ILE A 107 11.60 5.10 -4.55
CA ILE A 107 11.25 6.21 -5.42
C ILE A 107 12.57 6.88 -5.84
N MET A 108 12.90 6.72 -7.10
CA MET A 108 14.13 7.30 -7.65
C MET A 108 13.95 8.80 -7.83
N PRO A 109 15.01 9.58 -7.56
CA PRO A 109 14.93 11.03 -7.82
C PRO A 109 14.73 11.28 -9.31
N MET A 110 13.81 12.18 -9.63
CA MET A 110 13.62 12.62 -11.01
C MET A 110 14.74 13.57 -11.40
N PRO A 111 15.34 13.42 -12.58
CA PRO A 111 16.25 14.45 -13.09
C PRO A 111 15.47 15.74 -13.31
N ASP A 112 16.14 16.88 -13.09
CA ASP A 112 15.53 18.17 -13.35
C ASP A 112 15.15 18.27 -14.83
N ILE A 113 13.86 18.41 -15.08
CA ILE A 113 13.39 18.66 -16.46
C ILE A 113 13.28 20.15 -16.64
N VAL A 114 14.18 20.69 -17.44
CA VAL A 114 14.14 22.10 -17.82
C VAL A 114 13.18 22.25 -18.98
N THR A 115 12.08 22.90 -18.72
CA THR A 115 11.08 23.19 -19.75
C THR A 115 11.19 24.64 -20.19
#